data_55e9b720134f9cb1a4fa08a73b81405a
#
_entry.id   55e9b720134f9cb1a4fa08a73b81405a
#
_cell.length_a   1.000
_cell.length_b   1.000
_cell.length_c   1.000
_cell.angle_alpha   90.00
_cell.angle_beta   90.00
_cell.angle_gamma   90.00
#
_symmetry.space_group_name_H-M   'P 1'
#
loop_
_entity.id
_entity.type
_entity.pdbx_description
1 polymer ?
#
loop_
_entity_poly.entity_id
_entity_poly.type
_entity_poly.pdbx_seq_one_letter_code
_entity_poly.pdbx_strand_id
1 'polypeptide(L)'
;LTPNRNKSSNESPFPFGNGDPKDSLFSNIDYINLKKVVDNHFNSNFKTRAVLVVYKDHIIAEKYANGFDENSKFLGWSMTKSIMSTVFGVLQHKGLLSVKEQAPISDWENDDRRQITIHNLLQMNSGLEWDENYETISDVNKMLFLDEDMSKAQMNKRLVGSPNALWNYSSGTSNLLSKILRYKLGSEQEYLDFW
;
A
#
# COMPACT_ATOMS: atom_id res chain seq x y z
N LEU A 1 -22.36 -0.88 -2.59
CA LEU A 1 -21.74 0.34 -3.10
C LEU A 1 -20.72 -0.05 -4.18
N THR A 2 -20.84 0.55 -5.36
CA THR A 2 -19.96 0.25 -6.49
C THR A 2 -18.88 1.34 -6.55
N PRO A 3 -17.59 1.00 -6.49
CA PRO A 3 -16.52 1.98 -6.63
C PRO A 3 -16.61 2.69 -7.98
N ASN A 4 -16.21 3.96 -8.02
CA ASN A 4 -16.06 4.69 -9.27
C ASN A 4 -14.97 4.00 -10.12
N ARG A 5 -15.35 3.52 -11.28
CA ARG A 5 -14.45 2.84 -12.23
C ARG A 5 -14.30 3.62 -13.53
N ASN A 6 -14.32 4.94 -13.47
CA ASN A 6 -14.08 5.74 -14.64
C ASN A 6 -12.67 5.45 -15.16
N LYS A 7 -12.61 4.87 -16.35
CA LYS A 7 -11.33 4.69 -17.04
C LYS A 7 -10.78 6.05 -17.42
N SER A 8 -9.51 6.29 -17.15
CA SER A 8 -8.81 7.45 -17.70
C SER A 8 -8.88 7.39 -19.23
N SER A 9 -9.21 8.51 -19.85
CA SER A 9 -9.13 8.67 -21.31
C SER A 9 -7.72 9.05 -21.77
N ASN A 10 -6.74 8.96 -20.89
CA ASN A 10 -5.36 9.34 -21.21
C ASN A 10 -4.70 8.27 -22.11
N GLU A 11 -4.50 8.60 -23.36
CA GLU A 11 -3.86 7.75 -24.38
C GLU A 11 -2.31 7.74 -24.33
N SER A 12 -1.72 8.41 -23.33
CA SER A 12 -0.27 8.34 -23.13
C SER A 12 0.17 6.88 -22.96
N PRO A 13 1.38 6.53 -23.43
CA PRO A 13 1.91 5.18 -23.22
C PRO A 13 1.98 4.80 -21.75
N PHE A 14 1.77 3.54 -21.42
CA PHE A 14 2.01 3.01 -20.08
C PHE A 14 3.49 3.29 -19.66
N PRO A 15 3.77 3.71 -18.41
CA PRO A 15 2.85 3.79 -17.27
C PRO A 15 2.13 5.15 -17.10
N PHE A 16 2.30 6.09 -17.99
CA PHE A 16 1.74 7.45 -17.85
C PHE A 16 0.30 7.58 -18.33
N GLY A 17 -0.25 6.55 -18.93
CA GLY A 17 -1.64 6.44 -19.40
C GLY A 17 -2.00 5.00 -19.74
N ASN A 18 -3.05 4.82 -20.55
CA ASN A 18 -3.59 3.51 -20.93
C ASN A 18 -3.16 3.06 -22.34
N GLY A 19 -2.27 3.82 -23.01
CA GLY A 19 -1.72 3.44 -24.31
C GLY A 19 -0.68 2.34 -24.21
N ASP A 20 -0.37 1.73 -25.34
CA ASP A 20 0.61 0.64 -25.42
C ASP A 20 1.96 1.03 -24.82
N PRO A 21 2.68 0.10 -24.15
CA PRO A 21 4.01 0.33 -23.65
C PRO A 21 4.93 0.77 -24.79
N LYS A 22 5.79 1.74 -24.49
CA LYS A 22 6.76 2.23 -25.47
C LYS A 22 7.92 1.24 -25.58
N ASP A 23 8.12 0.69 -26.76
CA ASP A 23 9.31 -0.12 -27.04
C ASP A 23 10.57 0.75 -26.91
N SER A 24 11.33 0.48 -25.87
CA SER A 24 12.60 1.19 -25.62
C SER A 24 13.65 0.18 -25.24
N LEU A 25 14.68 0.06 -26.09
CA LEU A 25 15.87 -0.70 -25.76
C LEU A 25 16.90 0.23 -25.13
N PHE A 26 17.40 -0.14 -23.97
CA PHE A 26 18.46 0.55 -23.26
C PHE A 26 19.79 -0.15 -23.51
N SER A 27 20.81 0.57 -24.00
CA SER A 27 22.12 0.00 -24.34
C SER A 27 22.90 -0.58 -23.14
N ASN A 28 22.53 -0.16 -21.93
CA ASN A 28 23.14 -0.63 -20.68
C ASN A 28 22.36 -1.82 -20.04
N ILE A 29 21.38 -2.38 -20.71
CA ILE A 29 20.61 -3.55 -20.25
C ILE A 29 20.98 -4.77 -21.08
N ASP A 30 21.42 -5.82 -20.41
CA ASP A 30 21.59 -7.15 -21.03
C ASP A 30 20.24 -7.87 -21.09
N TYR A 31 19.51 -7.69 -22.18
CA TYR A 31 18.18 -8.26 -22.39
C TYR A 31 18.23 -9.80 -22.48
N ILE A 32 19.34 -10.40 -22.92
CA ILE A 32 19.46 -11.85 -22.98
C ILE A 32 19.49 -12.41 -21.58
N ASN A 33 20.30 -11.84 -20.71
CA ASN A 33 20.37 -12.25 -19.32
C ASN A 33 19.09 -11.90 -18.54
N LEU A 34 18.50 -10.73 -18.79
CA LEU A 34 17.21 -10.36 -18.21
C LEU A 34 16.13 -11.40 -18.52
N LYS A 35 15.99 -11.77 -19.80
CA LYS A 35 15.04 -12.81 -20.21
C LYS A 35 15.31 -14.15 -19.50
N LYS A 36 16.57 -14.56 -19.41
CA LYS A 36 16.96 -15.81 -18.72
C LYS A 36 16.59 -15.78 -17.25
N VAL A 37 16.83 -14.65 -16.56
CA VAL A 37 16.49 -14.49 -15.14
C VAL A 37 14.98 -14.55 -14.95
N VAL A 38 14.22 -13.83 -15.78
CA VAL A 38 12.74 -13.86 -15.74
C VAL A 38 12.23 -15.29 -16.00
N ASP A 39 12.73 -15.97 -17.04
CA ASP A 39 12.30 -17.33 -17.35
C ASP A 39 12.56 -18.32 -16.21
N ASN A 40 13.68 -18.18 -15.50
CA ASN A 40 14.02 -19.03 -14.35
C ASN A 40 13.01 -18.94 -13.21
N HIS A 41 12.37 -17.77 -13.00
CA HIS A 41 11.32 -17.62 -11.98
C HIS A 41 10.09 -18.48 -12.29
N PHE A 42 9.75 -18.70 -13.56
CA PHE A 42 8.61 -19.53 -13.95
C PHE A 42 8.94 -21.03 -13.97
N ASN A 43 10.22 -21.37 -14.09
CA ASN A 43 10.70 -22.75 -14.08
C ASN A 43 11.03 -23.26 -12.66
N SER A 44 10.92 -22.40 -11.64
CA SER A 44 11.19 -22.73 -10.25
C SER A 44 9.92 -23.14 -9.50
N ASN A 45 10.08 -23.67 -8.29
CA ASN A 45 8.97 -24.04 -7.38
C ASN A 45 8.28 -22.81 -6.74
N PHE A 46 8.60 -21.59 -7.13
CA PHE A 46 8.05 -20.36 -6.53
C PHE A 46 6.59 -20.09 -6.89
N LYS A 47 6.01 -20.84 -7.83
CA LYS A 47 4.63 -20.64 -8.32
C LYS A 47 4.38 -19.20 -8.77
N THR A 48 5.39 -18.59 -9.42
CA THR A 48 5.32 -17.22 -9.95
C THR A 48 4.20 -17.12 -10.97
N ARG A 49 3.34 -16.12 -10.83
CA ARG A 49 2.18 -15.89 -11.72
C ARG A 49 2.45 -14.78 -12.72
N ALA A 50 3.17 -13.74 -12.29
CA ALA A 50 3.54 -12.60 -13.13
C ALA A 50 4.91 -12.06 -12.71
N VAL A 51 5.68 -11.58 -13.66
CA VAL A 51 6.90 -10.79 -13.45
C VAL A 51 6.84 -9.57 -14.33
N LEU A 52 7.02 -8.41 -13.73
CA LEU A 52 7.14 -7.13 -14.41
C LEU A 52 8.42 -6.45 -13.97
N VAL A 53 9.25 -6.02 -14.90
CA VAL A 53 10.47 -5.26 -14.63
C VAL A 53 10.39 -3.90 -15.30
N VAL A 54 10.54 -2.85 -14.49
CA VAL A 54 10.48 -1.46 -14.95
C VAL A 54 11.85 -0.81 -14.75
N TYR A 55 12.35 -0.14 -15.75
CA TYR A 55 13.59 0.63 -15.70
C TYR A 55 13.38 2.01 -16.35
N LYS A 56 13.72 3.08 -15.63
CA LYS A 56 13.51 4.47 -16.10
C LYS A 56 12.12 4.68 -16.70
N ASP A 57 11.10 4.25 -15.95
CA ASP A 57 9.69 4.37 -16.32
C ASP A 57 9.26 3.61 -17.60
N HIS A 58 10.06 2.63 -18.02
CA HIS A 58 9.72 1.75 -19.14
C HIS A 58 9.65 0.30 -18.68
N ILE A 59 8.65 -0.43 -19.16
CA ILE A 59 8.60 -1.87 -19.00
C ILE A 59 9.69 -2.47 -19.89
N ILE A 60 10.65 -3.15 -19.28
CA ILE A 60 11.75 -3.83 -19.99
C ILE A 60 11.62 -5.35 -19.99
N ALA A 61 10.76 -5.91 -19.15
CA ALA A 61 10.35 -7.29 -19.21
C ALA A 61 8.97 -7.44 -18.56
N GLU A 62 8.12 -8.25 -19.19
CA GLU A 62 6.79 -8.60 -18.72
C GLU A 62 6.53 -10.06 -19.11
N LYS A 63 6.10 -10.88 -18.15
CA LYS A 63 5.81 -12.30 -18.39
C LYS A 63 4.79 -12.81 -17.38
N TYR A 64 3.89 -13.65 -17.88
CA TYR A 64 2.83 -14.29 -17.11
C TYR A 64 2.93 -15.81 -17.21
N ALA A 65 2.52 -16.51 -16.16
CA ALA A 65 2.32 -17.97 -16.19
C ALA A 65 1.06 -18.33 -16.96
N ASN A 66 0.96 -19.58 -17.37
CA ASN A 66 -0.22 -20.08 -18.07
C ASN A 66 -1.51 -19.80 -17.27
N GLY A 67 -2.52 -19.22 -17.94
CA GLY A 67 -3.79 -18.82 -17.33
C GLY A 67 -3.80 -17.44 -16.68
N PHE A 68 -2.74 -16.67 -16.80
CA PHE A 68 -2.62 -15.28 -16.36
C PHE A 68 -2.20 -14.37 -17.51
N ASP A 69 -2.59 -13.11 -17.43
CA ASP A 69 -2.29 -12.05 -18.38
C ASP A 69 -2.25 -10.68 -17.69
N GLU A 70 -2.10 -9.61 -18.45
CA GLU A 70 -2.07 -8.22 -17.95
C GLU A 70 -3.38 -7.76 -17.32
N ASN A 71 -4.50 -8.44 -17.59
CA ASN A 71 -5.82 -8.14 -17.02
C ASN A 71 -6.13 -8.98 -15.77
N SER A 72 -5.27 -9.94 -15.46
CA SER A 72 -5.46 -10.83 -14.31
C SER A 72 -5.35 -10.06 -12.98
N LYS A 73 -6.33 -10.28 -12.11
CA LYS A 73 -6.38 -9.63 -10.81
C LYS A 73 -5.59 -10.43 -9.78
N PHE A 74 -4.63 -9.78 -9.15
CA PHE A 74 -3.83 -10.35 -8.06
C PHE A 74 -4.16 -9.66 -6.74
N LEU A 75 -4.11 -10.42 -5.63
CA LEU A 75 -4.17 -9.83 -4.30
C LEU A 75 -2.88 -9.06 -4.03
N GLY A 76 -3.01 -7.78 -3.74
CA GLY A 76 -1.87 -6.89 -3.50
C GLY A 76 -1.21 -7.10 -2.15
N TRP A 77 -1.94 -7.65 -1.14
CA TRP A 77 -1.45 -7.75 0.23
C TRP A 77 -0.75 -6.45 0.67
N SER A 78 0.45 -6.52 1.19
CA SER A 78 1.19 -5.35 1.68
C SER A 78 1.60 -4.35 0.60
N MET A 79 1.52 -4.67 -0.68
CA MET A 79 1.68 -3.68 -1.76
C MET A 79 0.61 -2.58 -1.68
N THR A 80 -0.58 -2.87 -1.12
CA THR A 80 -1.62 -1.87 -0.87
C THR A 80 -1.21 -0.75 0.09
N LYS A 81 -0.20 -0.98 0.93
CA LYS A 81 0.37 0.09 1.79
C LYS A 81 0.99 1.22 0.95
N SER A 82 1.60 0.90 -0.18
CA SER A 82 2.13 1.91 -1.12
C SER A 82 1.01 2.71 -1.78
N ILE A 83 -0.09 2.06 -2.13
CA ILE A 83 -1.29 2.73 -2.66
C ILE A 83 -1.87 3.66 -1.59
N MET A 84 -2.00 3.20 -0.34
CA MET A 84 -2.45 4.03 0.78
C MET A 84 -1.56 5.27 0.95
N SER A 85 -0.23 5.11 0.93
CA SER A 85 0.71 6.23 1.00
C SER A 85 0.51 7.22 -0.15
N THR A 86 0.30 6.74 -1.37
CA THR A 86 0.01 7.58 -2.55
C THR A 86 -1.28 8.36 -2.36
N VAL A 87 -2.33 7.74 -1.85
CA VAL A 87 -3.60 8.40 -1.57
C VAL A 87 -3.44 9.54 -0.57
N PHE A 88 -2.71 9.33 0.53
CA PHE A 88 -2.40 10.42 1.47
C PHE A 88 -1.60 11.55 0.81
N GLY A 89 -0.67 11.22 -0.09
CA GLY A 89 0.05 12.19 -0.90
C GLY A 89 -0.87 13.03 -1.80
N VAL A 90 -1.84 12.39 -2.46
CA VAL A 90 -2.85 13.07 -3.29
C VAL A 90 -3.72 14.00 -2.44
N LEU A 91 -4.19 13.55 -1.27
CA LEU A 91 -4.99 14.39 -0.37
C LEU A 91 -4.21 15.59 0.15
N GLN A 92 -2.94 15.39 0.51
CA GLN A 92 -2.06 16.49 0.91
C GLN A 92 -1.86 17.49 -0.24
N HIS A 93 -1.61 17.00 -1.46
CA HIS A 93 -1.47 17.88 -2.63
C HIS A 93 -2.73 18.69 -2.91
N LYS A 94 -3.92 18.10 -2.69
CA LYS A 94 -5.22 18.80 -2.80
C LYS A 94 -5.52 19.73 -1.61
N GLY A 95 -4.67 19.81 -0.60
CA GLY A 95 -4.88 20.62 0.60
C GLY A 95 -5.98 20.10 1.53
N LEU A 96 -6.41 18.85 1.39
CA LEU A 96 -7.46 18.23 2.20
C LEU A 96 -6.95 17.71 3.56
N LEU A 97 -5.65 17.50 3.68
CA LEU A 97 -4.98 17.16 4.94
C LEU A 97 -3.50 17.56 4.89
N SER A 98 -2.86 17.54 6.06
CA SER A 98 -1.38 17.55 6.16
C SER A 98 -0.91 16.27 6.83
N VAL A 99 0.05 15.56 6.23
CA VAL A 99 0.63 14.38 6.90
C VAL A 99 1.36 14.74 8.20
N LYS A 100 1.70 16.01 8.41
CA LYS A 100 2.33 16.52 9.63
C LYS A 100 1.34 16.83 10.76
N GLU A 101 0.04 16.83 10.49
CA GLU A 101 -0.96 16.99 11.55
C GLU A 101 -1.02 15.75 12.44
N GLN A 102 -1.51 15.93 13.64
CA GLN A 102 -1.78 14.83 14.58
C GLN A 102 -2.82 13.89 13.98
N ALA A 103 -2.65 12.59 14.22
CA ALA A 103 -3.64 11.60 13.80
C ALA A 103 -4.99 11.91 14.47
N PRO A 104 -6.08 12.06 13.72
CA PRO A 104 -7.38 12.48 14.26
C PRO A 104 -8.09 11.30 14.96
N ILE A 105 -7.52 10.85 16.08
CA ILE A 105 -8.03 9.75 16.90
C ILE A 105 -8.44 10.31 18.26
N SER A 106 -9.74 10.42 18.49
CA SER A 106 -10.29 10.97 19.73
C SER A 106 -9.83 10.24 20.99
N ASP A 107 -9.66 8.92 20.90
CA ASP A 107 -9.23 8.08 22.01
C ASP A 107 -7.80 8.40 22.49
N TRP A 108 -7.02 9.15 21.70
CA TRP A 108 -5.63 9.52 22.01
C TRP A 108 -5.48 10.92 22.61
N GLU A 109 -6.54 11.71 22.66
CA GLU A 109 -6.48 13.13 23.07
C GLU A 109 -5.96 13.32 24.50
N ASN A 110 -6.21 12.34 25.38
CA ASN A 110 -5.90 12.44 26.80
C ASN A 110 -4.63 11.70 27.23
N ASP A 111 -3.83 11.19 26.29
CA ASP A 111 -2.58 10.51 26.58
C ASP A 111 -1.47 10.88 25.59
N ASP A 112 -0.27 10.30 25.76
CA ASP A 112 0.91 10.64 24.95
C ASP A 112 0.78 10.25 23.47
N ARG A 113 -0.18 9.38 23.09
CA ARG A 113 -0.44 9.02 21.69
C ARG A 113 -0.96 10.20 20.88
N ARG A 114 -1.48 11.26 21.52
CA ARG A 114 -1.86 12.52 20.87
C ARG A 114 -0.73 13.16 20.05
N GLN A 115 0.54 12.82 20.34
CA GLN A 115 1.70 13.34 19.62
C GLN A 115 1.92 12.63 18.27
N ILE A 116 1.28 11.49 18.05
CA ILE A 116 1.45 10.72 16.82
C ILE A 116 0.83 11.49 15.66
N THR A 117 1.64 11.75 14.63
CA THR A 117 1.19 12.36 13.38
C THR A 117 0.78 11.30 12.35
N ILE A 118 0.03 11.70 11.33
CA ILE A 118 -0.24 10.84 10.16
C ILE A 118 1.08 10.40 9.52
N HIS A 119 2.09 11.27 9.48
CA HIS A 119 3.42 10.95 8.98
C HIS A 119 4.09 9.81 9.77
N ASN A 120 3.99 9.82 11.09
CA ASN A 120 4.53 8.72 11.91
C ASN A 120 3.85 7.39 11.60
N LEU A 121 2.54 7.38 11.36
CA LEU A 121 1.82 6.17 10.96
C LEU A 121 2.26 5.69 9.57
N LEU A 122 2.35 6.59 8.60
CA LEU A 122 2.81 6.27 7.25
C LEU A 122 4.24 5.71 7.20
N GLN A 123 5.11 6.19 8.09
CA GLN A 123 6.50 5.73 8.19
C GLN A 123 6.70 4.51 9.11
N MET A 124 5.63 3.98 9.73
CA MET A 124 5.72 2.86 10.68
C MET A 124 6.64 3.16 11.88
N ASN A 125 6.71 4.41 12.31
CA ASN A 125 7.54 4.86 13.44
C ASN A 125 6.73 5.62 14.51
N SER A 126 5.46 5.24 14.69
CA SER A 126 4.55 5.84 15.67
C SER A 126 4.93 5.57 17.12
N GLY A 127 5.72 4.54 17.39
CA GLY A 127 6.03 4.08 18.75
C GLY A 127 4.93 3.21 19.37
N LEU A 128 3.88 2.88 18.64
CA LEU A 128 2.83 1.97 19.09
C LEU A 128 3.33 0.52 19.09
N GLU A 129 2.93 -0.23 20.12
CA GLU A 129 3.18 -1.66 20.20
C GLU A 129 2.50 -2.41 19.05
N TRP A 130 3.17 -3.41 18.49
CA TRP A 130 2.59 -4.29 17.48
C TRP A 130 3.41 -5.56 17.29
N ASP A 131 2.71 -6.71 17.20
CA ASP A 131 3.28 -8.01 16.85
C ASP A 131 2.77 -8.45 15.49
N GLU A 132 3.68 -8.44 14.48
CA GLU A 132 3.39 -8.84 13.09
C GLU A 132 3.77 -10.32 12.81
N ASN A 133 3.92 -11.15 13.81
CA ASN A 133 4.30 -12.55 13.63
C ASN A 133 3.13 -13.39 13.11
N TYR A 134 3.23 -13.91 11.89
CA TYR A 134 2.18 -14.73 11.26
C TYR A 134 2.16 -16.20 11.71
N GLU A 135 3.16 -16.67 12.45
CA GLU A 135 3.30 -18.07 12.87
C GLU A 135 2.71 -18.35 14.25
N THR A 136 2.33 -17.32 14.99
CA THR A 136 1.82 -17.42 16.37
C THR A 136 0.48 -16.71 16.54
N ILE A 137 -0.11 -16.78 17.74
CA ILE A 137 -1.26 -15.94 18.13
C ILE A 137 -0.74 -14.53 18.42
N SER A 138 -0.65 -13.73 17.38
CA SER A 138 -0.11 -12.38 17.36
C SER A 138 -1.19 -11.33 17.14
N ASP A 139 -0.81 -10.05 17.16
CA ASP A 139 -1.74 -8.95 16.88
C ASP A 139 -2.26 -9.00 15.44
N VAL A 140 -1.39 -9.27 14.48
CA VAL A 140 -1.80 -9.35 13.07
C VAL A 140 -2.78 -10.49 12.84
N ASN A 141 -2.57 -11.66 13.43
CA ASN A 141 -3.47 -12.80 13.26
C ASN A 141 -4.81 -12.58 13.96
N LYS A 142 -4.83 -11.98 15.17
CA LYS A 142 -6.07 -11.58 15.85
C LYS A 142 -6.85 -10.58 15.01
N MET A 143 -6.18 -9.53 14.53
CA MET A 143 -6.80 -8.51 13.68
C MET A 143 -7.44 -9.11 12.42
N LEU A 144 -6.74 -10.02 11.74
CA LEU A 144 -7.22 -10.59 10.48
C LEU A 144 -8.39 -11.58 10.64
N PHE A 145 -8.46 -12.31 11.75
CA PHE A 145 -9.37 -13.44 11.89
C PHE A 145 -10.39 -13.29 13.01
N LEU A 146 -10.22 -12.36 13.95
CA LEU A 146 -11.10 -12.24 15.13
C LEU A 146 -11.74 -10.84 15.26
N ASP A 147 -11.12 -9.78 14.73
CA ASP A 147 -11.62 -8.42 14.89
C ASP A 147 -12.65 -8.06 13.81
N GLU A 148 -13.81 -7.55 14.22
CA GLU A 148 -14.81 -7.00 13.29
C GLU A 148 -14.38 -5.66 12.69
N ASP A 149 -13.61 -4.84 13.44
CA ASP A 149 -13.03 -3.57 13.02
C ASP A 149 -11.51 -3.62 13.20
N MET A 150 -10.82 -3.98 12.11
CA MET A 150 -9.36 -4.13 12.11
C MET A 150 -8.61 -2.85 12.51
N SER A 151 -9.22 -1.67 12.36
CA SER A 151 -8.58 -0.41 12.73
C SER A 151 -8.42 -0.26 14.25
N LYS A 152 -9.31 -0.87 15.02
CA LYS A 152 -9.27 -0.85 16.50
C LYS A 152 -8.08 -1.63 17.05
N ALA A 153 -7.60 -2.65 16.34
CA ALA A 153 -6.46 -3.44 16.77
C ALA A 153 -5.24 -2.56 17.08
N GLN A 154 -4.92 -1.61 16.19
CA GLN A 154 -3.81 -0.68 16.39
C GLN A 154 -4.19 0.52 17.25
N MET A 155 -5.41 1.03 17.10
CA MET A 155 -5.90 2.20 17.83
C MET A 155 -5.82 2.02 19.35
N ASN A 156 -6.05 0.80 19.83
CA ASN A 156 -6.05 0.45 21.25
C ASN A 156 -4.66 0.10 21.81
N LYS A 157 -3.60 0.15 20.99
CA LYS A 157 -2.24 -0.17 21.44
C LYS A 157 -1.64 0.96 22.28
N ARG A 158 -0.79 0.56 23.23
CA ARG A 158 -0.02 1.48 24.04
C ARG A 158 1.23 1.96 23.30
N LEU A 159 1.77 3.10 23.72
CA LEU A 159 3.11 3.51 23.35
C LEU A 159 4.15 2.64 24.08
N VAL A 160 5.12 2.14 23.32
CA VAL A 160 6.33 1.46 23.83
C VAL A 160 7.59 2.26 23.53
N GLY A 161 7.46 3.39 22.84
CA GLY A 161 8.52 4.36 22.57
C GLY A 161 7.94 5.67 22.03
N SER A 162 8.72 6.73 22.06
CA SER A 162 8.31 8.01 21.48
C SER A 162 8.18 7.89 19.96
N PRO A 163 7.28 8.66 19.30
CA PRO A 163 7.25 8.76 17.86
C PRO A 163 8.64 9.10 17.29
N ASN A 164 9.00 8.49 16.17
CA ASN A 164 10.32 8.55 15.52
C ASN A 164 11.48 7.82 16.23
N ALA A 165 11.28 7.23 17.40
CA ALA A 165 12.36 6.53 18.12
C ALA A 165 12.57 5.09 17.63
N LEU A 166 11.48 4.40 17.24
CA LEU A 166 11.49 3.00 16.84
C LEU A 166 10.68 2.81 15.56
N TRP A 167 11.25 2.07 14.62
CA TRP A 167 10.52 1.58 13.47
C TRP A 167 9.94 0.20 13.77
N ASN A 168 8.64 0.03 13.55
CA ASN A 168 7.95 -1.24 13.75
C ASN A 168 6.90 -1.43 12.66
N TYR A 169 7.14 -2.37 11.75
CA TYR A 169 6.19 -2.69 10.68
C TYR A 169 4.87 -3.18 11.25
N SER A 170 3.75 -2.60 10.78
CA SER A 170 2.44 -2.87 11.34
C SER A 170 1.33 -2.84 10.29
N SER A 171 0.69 -3.99 10.06
CA SER A 171 -0.53 -4.08 9.28
C SER A 171 -1.72 -3.43 10.00
N GLY A 172 -1.72 -3.40 11.33
CA GLY A 172 -2.69 -2.66 12.13
C GLY A 172 -2.63 -1.16 11.86
N THR A 173 -1.42 -0.59 11.78
CA THR A 173 -1.23 0.82 11.40
C THR A 173 -1.82 1.13 10.02
N SER A 174 -1.72 0.21 9.06
CA SER A 174 -2.31 0.41 7.72
C SER A 174 -3.84 0.42 7.76
N ASN A 175 -4.46 -0.42 8.57
CA ASN A 175 -5.91 -0.41 8.77
C ASN A 175 -6.37 0.84 9.54
N LEU A 176 -5.57 1.34 10.49
CA LEU A 176 -5.83 2.60 11.15
C LEU A 176 -5.75 3.79 10.18
N LEU A 177 -4.76 3.82 9.29
CA LEU A 177 -4.67 4.82 8.22
C LEU A 177 -5.90 4.78 7.30
N SER A 178 -6.42 3.59 6.96
CA SER A 178 -7.66 3.46 6.20
C SER A 178 -8.86 4.10 6.91
N LYS A 179 -8.96 3.94 8.23
CA LYS A 179 -9.99 4.63 9.03
C LYS A 179 -9.81 6.13 9.01
N ILE A 180 -8.59 6.62 9.17
CA ILE A 180 -8.27 8.06 9.09
C ILE A 180 -8.65 8.63 7.71
N LEU A 181 -8.32 7.89 6.64
CA LEU A 181 -8.69 8.27 5.28
C LEU A 181 -10.22 8.42 5.12
N ARG A 182 -10.99 7.44 5.59
CA ARG A 182 -12.45 7.48 5.57
C ARG A 182 -13.00 8.69 6.33
N TYR A 183 -12.45 8.97 7.52
CA TYR A 183 -12.81 10.15 8.31
C TYR A 183 -12.51 11.47 7.57
N LYS A 184 -11.34 11.56 6.91
CA LYS A 184 -10.91 12.77 6.19
C LYS A 184 -11.70 13.02 4.90
N LEU A 185 -12.21 11.98 4.27
CA LEU A 185 -13.04 12.10 3.07
C LEU A 185 -14.50 12.43 3.38
N GLY A 186 -14.93 12.32 4.65
CA GLY A 186 -16.24 12.75 5.12
C GLY A 186 -17.27 11.62 5.13
N SER A 187 -18.09 11.49 4.10
CA SER A 187 -19.14 10.48 4.03
C SER A 187 -18.63 9.13 3.45
N GLU A 188 -19.38 8.07 3.69
CA GLU A 188 -19.13 6.77 3.07
C GLU A 188 -19.15 6.85 1.53
N GLN A 189 -20.04 7.67 0.98
CA GLN A 189 -20.14 7.86 -0.45
C GLN A 189 -18.91 8.58 -1.01
N GLU A 190 -18.44 9.64 -0.37
CA GLU A 190 -17.23 10.37 -0.77
C GLU A 190 -16.00 9.48 -0.71
N TYR A 191 -15.89 8.61 0.32
CA TYR A 191 -14.83 7.61 0.41
C TYR A 191 -14.85 6.63 -0.77
N LEU A 192 -16.03 6.15 -1.17
CA LEU A 192 -16.16 5.21 -2.27
C LEU A 192 -15.95 5.87 -3.65
N ASP A 193 -16.39 7.10 -3.81
CA ASP A 193 -16.22 7.86 -5.06
C ASP A 193 -14.77 8.30 -5.28
N PHE A 194 -13.98 8.33 -4.21
CA PHE A 194 -12.56 8.67 -4.28
C PHE A 194 -11.73 7.57 -4.97
N TRP A 195 -12.13 6.29 -4.83
CA TRP A 195 -11.44 5.14 -5.41
C TRP A 195 -11.87 4.86 -6.86
#